data_c6aa8540bf894afe73216ab90ea545e3
#
_entry.id   c6aa8540bf894afe73216ab90ea545e3
#
_cell.length_a   1.000
_cell.length_b   1.000
_cell.length_c   1.000
_cell.angle_alpha   90.00
_cell.angle_beta   90.00
_cell.angle_gamma   90.00
#
_symmetry.space_group_name_H-M   'P 1'
#
loop_
_entity.id
_entity.type
_entity.pdbx_description
1 polymer ?
#
loop_
_entity_poly.entity_id
_entity_poly.type
_entity_poly.pdbx_seq_one_letter_code
_entity_poly.pdbx_strand_id
1 'polypeptide(L)'
;VNAADSYVAIDLETTGIGAKRERITEIGMVKVENGAVTDTYHTLVNPGRPIPEHITELTGIDDDMVKDAPMIQDVIGEVIAFCGTLPVLGHQIMFDYGFLVQAAVNGKLRFERSGIDTLKLCRKFMPPEEKKNLAAACAYFHAAQDTAHRALSDAMAAHELYQAMKRLHLSGNEDAFAPKVLQYKAKKERQATQRQKQHLHDLLKYHKIELTVPIDSMSGNEISRVTDR
;
A
#
# COMPACT_ATOMS: atom_id res chain seq x y z
N VAL A 1 21.67 -9.13 14.88
CA VAL A 1 20.47 -8.43 14.41
C VAL A 1 19.28 -9.17 14.99
N ASN A 2 18.43 -8.49 15.76
CA ASN A 2 17.33 -9.15 16.47
C ASN A 2 16.04 -9.07 15.67
N ALA A 3 15.20 -10.09 15.79
CA ALA A 3 13.82 -10.06 15.33
C ALA A 3 13.07 -8.86 15.94
N ALA A 4 12.16 -8.25 15.18
CA ALA A 4 11.40 -7.12 15.70
C ALA A 4 10.25 -7.60 16.60
N ASP A 5 10.11 -6.97 17.75
CA ASP A 5 8.99 -7.10 18.67
C ASP A 5 8.08 -5.84 18.62
N SER A 6 8.57 -4.76 18.03
CA SER A 6 7.83 -3.52 17.84
C SER A 6 7.92 -3.08 16.38
N TYR A 7 6.77 -2.83 15.77
CA TYR A 7 6.61 -2.48 14.34
C TYR A 7 5.19 -1.95 14.07
N VAL A 8 4.98 -1.45 12.88
CA VAL A 8 3.65 -1.14 12.36
C VAL A 8 3.35 -2.06 11.19
N ALA A 9 2.37 -2.94 11.33
CA ALA A 9 1.86 -3.73 10.22
C ALA A 9 0.98 -2.82 9.36
N ILE A 10 1.16 -2.90 8.03
CA ILE A 10 0.50 -2.02 7.06
C ILE A 10 -0.03 -2.86 5.92
N ASP A 11 -1.21 -2.51 5.47
CA ASP A 11 -1.80 -2.96 4.22
C ASP A 11 -2.58 -1.82 3.58
N LEU A 12 -2.57 -1.74 2.25
CA LEU A 12 -3.24 -0.70 1.46
C LEU A 12 -4.12 -1.34 0.39
N GLU A 13 -5.33 -0.79 0.24
CA GLU A 13 -6.08 -1.00 -0.99
C GLU A 13 -5.83 0.15 -1.97
N THR A 14 -5.79 -0.16 -3.25
CA THR A 14 -5.38 0.80 -4.30
C THR A 14 -6.19 0.60 -5.57
N THR A 15 -6.19 1.60 -6.45
CA THR A 15 -6.82 1.50 -7.78
C THR A 15 -6.07 0.58 -8.76
N GLY A 16 -4.92 0.01 -8.36
CA GLY A 16 -4.10 -0.89 -9.18
C GLY A 16 -2.65 -0.98 -8.70
N ILE A 17 -1.77 -1.59 -9.50
CA ILE A 17 -0.48 -2.11 -9.03
C ILE A 17 0.66 -1.07 -8.95
N GLY A 18 0.57 0.05 -9.61
CA GLY A 18 1.73 0.93 -9.77
C GLY A 18 1.66 2.24 -8.99
N ALA A 19 2.42 2.42 -7.91
CA ALA A 19 2.42 3.62 -7.05
C ALA A 19 2.63 4.97 -7.79
N LYS A 20 3.18 4.96 -9.00
CA LYS A 20 3.33 6.16 -9.85
C LYS A 20 2.09 6.49 -10.70
N ARG A 21 1.15 5.57 -10.81
CA ARG A 21 -0.03 5.71 -11.67
C ARG A 21 -1.31 5.56 -10.90
N GLU A 22 -1.29 4.65 -9.95
CA GLU A 22 -2.45 4.26 -9.17
C GLU A 22 -2.53 5.07 -7.88
N ARG A 23 -3.67 4.99 -7.22
CA ARG A 23 -3.99 5.78 -6.03
C ARG A 23 -4.43 4.85 -4.90
N ILE A 24 -4.16 5.26 -3.68
CA ILE A 24 -4.63 4.59 -2.47
C ILE A 24 -6.13 4.85 -2.32
N THR A 25 -6.87 3.81 -1.94
CA THR A 25 -8.31 3.85 -1.64
C THR A 25 -8.64 3.51 -0.18
N GLU A 26 -7.76 2.75 0.49
CA GLU A 26 -7.90 2.44 1.92
C GLU A 26 -6.51 2.25 2.55
N ILE A 27 -6.37 2.64 3.81
CA ILE A 27 -5.16 2.43 4.63
C ILE A 27 -5.57 1.71 5.89
N GLY A 28 -4.90 0.60 6.18
CA GLY A 28 -5.00 -0.13 7.43
C GLY A 28 -3.64 -0.29 8.09
N MET A 29 -3.53 0.08 9.37
CA MET A 29 -2.28 -0.07 10.12
C MET A 29 -2.55 -0.58 11.53
N VAL A 30 -1.65 -1.43 12.00
CA VAL A 30 -1.66 -2.01 13.34
C VAL A 30 -0.31 -1.75 14.00
N LYS A 31 -0.32 -0.97 15.06
CA LYS A 31 0.89 -0.72 15.85
C LYS A 31 1.09 -1.84 16.86
N VAL A 32 2.28 -2.38 16.86
CA VAL A 32 2.70 -3.45 17.77
C VAL A 32 3.90 -2.98 18.55
N GLU A 33 3.83 -3.06 19.86
CA GLU A 33 4.93 -2.73 20.77
C GLU A 33 5.15 -3.88 21.74
N ASN A 34 6.40 -4.35 21.80
CA ASN A 34 6.79 -5.50 22.61
C ASN A 34 5.91 -6.76 22.36
N GLY A 35 5.54 -7.00 21.12
CA GLY A 35 4.73 -8.14 20.68
C GLY A 35 3.24 -8.00 20.90
N ALA A 36 2.76 -6.92 21.51
CA ALA A 36 1.34 -6.66 21.73
C ALA A 36 0.81 -5.55 20.81
N VAL A 37 -0.41 -5.73 20.32
CA VAL A 37 -1.12 -4.66 19.57
C VAL A 37 -1.48 -3.55 20.55
N THR A 38 -1.01 -2.33 20.29
CA THR A 38 -1.22 -1.16 21.15
C THR A 38 -2.13 -0.11 20.53
N ASP A 39 -2.21 -0.05 19.19
CA ASP A 39 -3.05 0.93 18.49
C ASP A 39 -3.37 0.47 17.07
N THR A 40 -4.40 1.04 16.47
CA THR A 40 -4.80 0.80 15.07
C THR A 40 -5.14 2.12 14.38
N TYR A 41 -4.86 2.19 13.09
CA TYR A 41 -5.25 3.30 12.23
C TYR A 41 -5.96 2.75 11.00
N HIS A 42 -7.11 3.34 10.68
CA HIS A 42 -7.88 2.96 9.49
C HIS A 42 -8.52 4.20 8.87
N THR A 43 -8.41 4.32 7.55
CA THR A 43 -9.16 5.33 6.81
C THR A 43 -9.39 4.90 5.36
N LEU A 44 -10.57 5.20 4.83
CA LEU A 44 -10.78 5.27 3.38
C LEU A 44 -10.09 6.52 2.85
N VAL A 45 -9.67 6.47 1.60
CA VAL A 45 -8.99 7.59 0.92
C VAL A 45 -9.66 7.82 -0.43
N ASN A 46 -10.01 9.07 -0.71
CA ASN A 46 -10.53 9.44 -2.02
C ASN A 46 -9.38 9.42 -3.05
N PRO A 47 -9.40 8.54 -4.07
CA PRO A 47 -8.34 8.46 -5.06
C PRO A 47 -8.35 9.64 -6.06
N GLY A 48 -9.41 10.47 -6.08
CA GLY A 48 -9.59 11.56 -7.02
C GLY A 48 -9.83 11.10 -8.47
N ARG A 49 -10.19 9.83 -8.65
CA ARG A 49 -10.48 9.21 -9.95
C ARG A 49 -11.38 7.99 -9.75
N PRO A 50 -12.10 7.54 -10.80
CA PRO A 50 -12.90 6.32 -10.73
C PRO A 50 -12.06 5.10 -10.34
N ILE A 51 -12.63 4.23 -9.50
CA ILE A 51 -12.06 2.94 -9.14
C ILE A 51 -12.42 1.95 -10.26
N PRO A 52 -11.46 1.23 -10.86
CA PRO A 52 -11.76 0.24 -11.87
C PRO A 52 -12.69 -0.86 -11.33
N GLU A 53 -13.65 -1.30 -12.14
CA GLU A 53 -14.67 -2.28 -11.73
C GLU A 53 -14.06 -3.55 -11.12
N HIS A 54 -13.03 -4.10 -11.77
CA HIS A 54 -12.33 -5.30 -11.26
C HIS A 54 -11.63 -5.08 -9.90
N ILE A 55 -11.28 -3.84 -9.55
CA ILE A 55 -10.75 -3.49 -8.22
C ILE A 55 -11.88 -3.43 -7.21
N THR A 56 -13.03 -2.83 -7.59
CA THR A 56 -14.23 -2.84 -6.73
C THR A 56 -14.70 -4.27 -6.45
N GLU A 57 -14.69 -5.14 -7.46
CA GLU A 57 -15.01 -6.57 -7.29
C GLU A 57 -14.04 -7.28 -6.32
N LEU A 58 -12.75 -6.92 -6.37
CA LEU A 58 -11.73 -7.51 -5.52
C LEU A 58 -11.80 -7.01 -4.06
N THR A 59 -11.93 -5.70 -3.87
CA THR A 59 -11.78 -5.04 -2.55
C THR A 59 -13.12 -4.74 -1.87
N GLY A 60 -14.20 -4.73 -2.64
CA GLY A 60 -15.50 -4.26 -2.19
C GLY A 60 -15.59 -2.74 -2.01
N ILE A 61 -14.56 -1.99 -2.40
CA ILE A 61 -14.53 -0.52 -2.30
C ILE A 61 -14.96 0.07 -3.64
N ASP A 62 -16.01 0.88 -3.61
CA ASP A 62 -16.54 1.59 -4.77
C ASP A 62 -16.37 3.11 -4.67
N ASP A 63 -16.72 3.82 -5.74
CA ASP A 63 -16.60 5.28 -5.80
C ASP A 63 -17.49 5.99 -4.76
N ASP A 64 -18.66 5.43 -4.44
CA ASP A 64 -19.57 6.02 -3.45
C ASP A 64 -18.99 5.95 -2.03
N MET A 65 -18.28 4.89 -1.71
CA MET A 65 -17.63 4.72 -0.41
C MET A 65 -16.51 5.74 -0.16
N VAL A 66 -15.81 6.16 -1.20
CA VAL A 66 -14.62 7.02 -1.09
C VAL A 66 -14.86 8.49 -1.44
N LYS A 67 -16.02 8.84 -2.00
CA LYS A 67 -16.30 10.19 -2.51
C LYS A 67 -16.12 11.31 -1.47
N ASP A 68 -16.51 11.03 -0.22
CA ASP A 68 -16.42 11.98 0.91
C ASP A 68 -15.22 11.70 1.82
N ALA A 69 -14.38 10.72 1.48
CA ALA A 69 -13.16 10.41 2.22
C ALA A 69 -12.07 11.48 1.97
N PRO A 70 -11.13 11.65 2.92
CA PRO A 70 -10.01 12.58 2.72
C PRO A 70 -9.12 12.15 1.54
N MET A 71 -8.44 13.12 0.93
CA MET A 71 -7.40 12.84 -0.05
C MET A 71 -6.13 12.36 0.66
N ILE A 72 -5.27 11.63 -0.06
CA ILE A 72 -4.02 11.13 0.54
C ILE A 72 -3.13 12.23 1.12
N GLN A 73 -3.14 13.44 0.52
CA GLN A 73 -2.38 14.58 1.01
C GLN A 73 -2.84 15.07 2.39
N ASP A 74 -4.10 14.83 2.74
CA ASP A 74 -4.67 15.26 4.02
C ASP A 74 -4.30 14.31 5.16
N VAL A 75 -4.05 13.03 4.85
CA VAL A 75 -3.80 11.98 5.85
C VAL A 75 -2.37 11.45 5.89
N ILE A 76 -1.55 11.70 4.87
CA ILE A 76 -0.18 11.13 4.80
C ILE A 76 0.69 11.56 5.99
N GLY A 77 0.48 12.78 6.50
CA GLY A 77 1.17 13.27 7.69
C GLY A 77 0.83 12.45 8.95
N GLU A 78 -0.44 12.09 9.12
CA GLU A 78 -0.92 11.25 10.22
C GLU A 78 -0.39 9.82 10.11
N VAL A 79 -0.37 9.25 8.90
CA VAL A 79 0.20 7.93 8.60
C VAL A 79 1.68 7.87 9.01
N ILE A 80 2.47 8.90 8.64
CA ILE A 80 3.88 9.01 9.01
C ILE A 80 4.04 9.13 10.53
N ALA A 81 3.23 9.96 11.18
CA ALA A 81 3.23 10.15 12.61
C ALA A 81 2.84 8.88 13.38
N PHE A 82 1.84 8.14 12.88
CA PHE A 82 1.42 6.86 13.44
C PHE A 82 2.57 5.83 13.42
N CYS A 83 3.32 5.76 12.32
CA CYS A 83 4.49 4.87 12.23
C CYS A 83 5.64 5.29 13.20
N GLY A 84 5.74 6.58 13.52
CA GLY A 84 6.84 7.09 14.35
C GLY A 84 8.21 6.71 13.77
N THR A 85 9.02 6.03 14.55
CA THR A 85 10.34 5.50 14.14
C THR A 85 10.35 3.98 13.95
N LEU A 86 9.21 3.31 14.16
CA LEU A 86 9.11 1.86 14.10
C LEU A 86 9.34 1.35 12.66
N PRO A 87 9.91 0.13 12.52
CA PRO A 87 9.92 -0.56 11.24
C PRO A 87 8.48 -0.88 10.80
N VAL A 88 8.28 -1.05 9.50
CA VAL A 88 7.00 -1.46 8.94
C VAL A 88 6.99 -2.96 8.63
N LEU A 89 5.82 -3.57 8.68
CA LEU A 89 5.62 -4.98 8.35
C LEU A 89 4.47 -5.10 7.34
N GLY A 90 4.56 -6.01 6.39
CA GLY A 90 3.46 -6.29 5.47
C GLY A 90 3.70 -7.54 4.66
N HIS A 91 2.66 -8.01 3.99
CA HIS A 91 2.75 -9.13 3.07
C HIS A 91 3.08 -8.61 1.66
N GLN A 92 4.36 -8.70 1.24
CA GLN A 92 4.92 -7.98 0.09
C GLN A 92 5.05 -6.47 0.36
N ILE A 93 5.57 -6.12 1.53
CA ILE A 93 5.64 -4.74 2.06
C ILE A 93 6.17 -3.68 1.06
N MET A 94 6.97 -4.06 0.07
CA MET A 94 7.49 -3.12 -0.93
C MET A 94 6.39 -2.50 -1.78
N PHE A 95 5.25 -3.18 -1.93
CA PHE A 95 4.08 -2.61 -2.60
C PHE A 95 3.53 -1.43 -1.80
N ASP A 96 3.14 -1.65 -0.56
CA ASP A 96 2.56 -0.63 0.32
C ASP A 96 3.54 0.51 0.60
N TYR A 97 4.78 0.14 0.90
CA TYR A 97 5.86 1.09 1.13
C TYR A 97 6.08 2.02 -0.07
N GLY A 98 6.02 1.49 -1.28
CA GLY A 98 6.15 2.27 -2.51
C GLY A 98 5.06 3.34 -2.66
N PHE A 99 3.81 3.02 -2.35
CA PHE A 99 2.70 3.96 -2.37
C PHE A 99 2.85 5.04 -1.30
N LEU A 100 3.22 4.66 -0.08
CA LEU A 100 3.40 5.61 1.03
C LEU A 100 4.59 6.56 0.77
N VAL A 101 5.72 6.05 0.27
CA VAL A 101 6.86 6.90 -0.10
C VAL A 101 6.50 7.85 -1.24
N GLN A 102 5.76 7.38 -2.24
CA GLN A 102 5.31 8.25 -3.35
C GLN A 102 4.38 9.35 -2.83
N ALA A 103 3.42 9.02 -1.96
CA ALA A 103 2.52 9.97 -1.34
C ALA A 103 3.28 11.00 -0.47
N ALA A 104 4.23 10.56 0.34
CA ALA A 104 5.06 11.42 1.17
C ALA A 104 5.87 12.41 0.30
N VAL A 105 6.53 11.94 -0.75
CA VAL A 105 7.31 12.78 -1.67
C VAL A 105 6.42 13.79 -2.40
N ASN A 106 5.21 13.41 -2.80
CA ASN A 106 4.23 14.33 -3.39
C ASN A 106 3.82 15.42 -2.40
N GLY A 107 3.64 15.06 -1.12
CA GLY A 107 3.35 15.98 0.00
C GLY A 107 4.56 16.76 0.52
N LYS A 108 5.75 16.64 -0.09
CA LYS A 108 7.02 17.22 0.38
C LYS A 108 7.44 16.72 1.77
N LEU A 109 7.02 15.52 2.12
CA LEU A 109 7.38 14.82 3.35
C LEU A 109 8.41 13.73 3.07
N ARG A 110 9.02 13.20 4.12
CA ARG A 110 9.99 12.10 4.06
C ARG A 110 9.44 10.89 4.80
N PHE A 111 9.48 9.73 4.17
CA PHE A 111 9.11 8.46 4.75
C PHE A 111 10.18 7.41 4.42
N GLU A 112 11.09 7.17 5.35
CA GLU A 112 12.16 6.18 5.22
C GLU A 112 12.06 5.23 6.40
N ARG A 113 11.94 3.93 6.11
CA ARG A 113 11.78 2.88 7.12
C ARG A 113 12.57 1.63 6.74
N SER A 114 12.93 0.87 7.76
CA SER A 114 13.20 -0.56 7.59
C SER A 114 11.88 -1.31 7.62
N GLY A 115 11.88 -2.52 7.09
CA GLY A 115 10.65 -3.31 7.04
C GLY A 115 10.88 -4.80 7.08
N ILE A 116 9.80 -5.51 7.37
CA ILE A 116 9.71 -6.95 7.43
C ILE A 116 8.69 -7.39 6.39
N ASP A 117 9.06 -8.32 5.55
CA ASP A 117 8.22 -8.85 4.48
C ASP A 117 7.80 -10.29 4.79
N THR A 118 6.55 -10.47 5.19
CA THR A 118 6.01 -11.80 5.52
C THR A 118 5.96 -12.72 4.31
N LEU A 119 5.83 -12.20 3.08
CA LEU A 119 5.92 -13.03 1.86
C LEU A 119 7.32 -13.63 1.69
N LYS A 120 8.38 -12.88 2.04
CA LYS A 120 9.75 -13.42 2.02
C LYS A 120 9.94 -14.51 3.06
N LEU A 121 9.35 -14.36 4.24
CA LEU A 121 9.36 -15.40 5.28
C LEU A 121 8.59 -16.63 4.80
N CYS A 122 7.41 -16.48 4.18
CA CYS A 122 6.67 -17.58 3.58
C CYS A 122 7.51 -18.33 2.52
N ARG A 123 8.22 -17.60 1.65
CA ARG A 123 9.10 -18.21 0.65
C ARG A 123 10.26 -19.01 1.27
N LYS A 124 10.68 -18.67 2.47
CA LYS A 124 11.74 -19.37 3.20
C LYS A 124 11.22 -20.60 3.96
N PHE A 125 10.04 -20.51 4.56
CA PHE A 125 9.55 -21.51 5.53
C PHE A 125 8.39 -22.39 5.04
N MET A 126 7.76 -22.03 3.91
CA MET A 126 6.72 -22.86 3.29
C MET A 126 7.29 -23.69 2.13
N PRO A 127 6.75 -24.89 1.89
CA PRO A 127 7.09 -25.69 0.72
C PRO A 127 6.89 -24.90 -0.58
N PRO A 128 7.70 -25.17 -1.64
CA PRO A 128 7.60 -24.43 -2.91
C PRO A 128 6.22 -24.52 -3.58
N GLU A 129 5.54 -25.66 -3.45
CA GLU A 129 4.23 -25.97 -4.05
C GLU A 129 3.06 -25.24 -3.39
N GLU A 130 3.23 -24.80 -2.14
CA GLU A 130 2.18 -24.10 -1.41
C GLU A 130 1.99 -22.67 -1.92
N LYS A 131 0.73 -22.22 -2.01
CA LYS A 131 0.40 -20.82 -2.31
C LYS A 131 0.85 -19.91 -1.16
N LYS A 132 1.40 -18.76 -1.52
CA LYS A 132 2.01 -17.82 -0.55
C LYS A 132 1.33 -16.46 -0.52
N ASN A 133 0.08 -16.34 -1.03
CA ASN A 133 -0.73 -15.18 -0.75
C ASN A 133 -1.09 -15.15 0.74
N LEU A 134 -1.51 -14.01 1.25
CA LEU A 134 -1.75 -13.81 2.69
C LEU A 134 -2.72 -14.84 3.26
N ALA A 135 -3.86 -15.07 2.61
CA ALA A 135 -4.87 -16.03 3.09
C ALA A 135 -4.34 -17.47 3.14
N ALA A 136 -3.65 -17.93 2.11
CA ALA A 136 -3.07 -19.27 2.09
C ALA A 136 -1.96 -19.43 3.14
N ALA A 137 -1.13 -18.39 3.33
CA ALA A 137 -0.09 -18.40 4.35
C ALA A 137 -0.67 -18.41 5.77
N CYS A 138 -1.70 -17.60 6.04
CA CYS A 138 -2.40 -17.62 7.32
C CYS A 138 -3.01 -19.01 7.60
N ALA A 139 -3.66 -19.62 6.61
CA ALA A 139 -4.20 -20.97 6.76
C ALA A 139 -3.09 -22.00 7.06
N TYR A 140 -1.98 -21.94 6.34
CA TYR A 140 -0.85 -22.85 6.52
C TYR A 140 -0.23 -22.77 7.93
N PHE A 141 -0.04 -21.55 8.45
CA PHE A 141 0.55 -21.30 9.77
C PHE A 141 -0.48 -21.23 10.91
N HIS A 142 -1.76 -21.49 10.63
CA HIS A 142 -2.87 -21.34 11.59
C HIS A 142 -2.91 -19.95 12.23
N ALA A 143 -2.60 -18.91 11.46
CA ALA A 143 -2.72 -17.52 11.87
C ALA A 143 -4.16 -17.03 11.68
N ALA A 144 -4.64 -16.20 12.59
CA ALA A 144 -5.99 -15.64 12.47
C ALA A 144 -6.08 -14.68 11.27
N GLN A 145 -7.18 -14.79 10.53
CA GLN A 145 -7.56 -13.84 9.49
C GLN A 145 -9.07 -13.71 9.47
N ASP A 146 -9.56 -12.49 9.54
CA ASP A 146 -10.99 -12.17 9.45
C ASP A 146 -11.41 -11.99 7.97
N THR A 147 -11.95 -10.83 7.61
CA THR A 147 -12.38 -10.51 6.25
C THR A 147 -11.18 -10.13 5.38
N ALA A 148 -10.89 -10.91 4.35
CA ALA A 148 -9.85 -10.57 3.37
C ALA A 148 -10.24 -9.35 2.50
N HIS A 149 -9.21 -8.69 1.93
CA HIS A 149 -9.36 -7.53 1.05
C HIS A 149 -9.99 -6.30 1.73
N ARG A 150 -9.65 -6.10 3.01
CA ARG A 150 -9.88 -4.88 3.77
C ARG A 150 -8.59 -4.54 4.49
N ALA A 151 -8.05 -3.38 4.24
CA ALA A 151 -6.70 -3.01 4.62
C ALA A 151 -6.38 -3.24 6.11
N LEU A 152 -7.27 -2.88 7.04
CA LEU A 152 -7.03 -3.11 8.46
C LEU A 152 -7.02 -4.60 8.83
N SER A 153 -7.93 -5.40 8.25
CA SER A 153 -7.98 -6.85 8.45
C SER A 153 -6.73 -7.54 7.90
N ASP A 154 -6.25 -7.13 6.73
CA ASP A 154 -5.08 -7.72 6.10
C ASP A 154 -3.79 -7.28 6.80
N ALA A 155 -3.70 -6.04 7.32
CA ALA A 155 -2.61 -5.62 8.20
C ALA A 155 -2.57 -6.45 9.50
N MET A 156 -3.73 -6.73 10.12
CA MET A 156 -3.84 -7.59 11.29
C MET A 156 -3.44 -9.03 10.96
N ALA A 157 -3.90 -9.57 9.83
CA ALA A 157 -3.54 -10.91 9.36
C ALA A 157 -2.02 -11.03 9.10
N ALA A 158 -1.38 -10.00 8.54
CA ALA A 158 0.07 -9.97 8.36
C ALA A 158 0.82 -9.97 9.70
N HIS A 159 0.31 -9.25 10.71
CA HIS A 159 0.82 -9.30 12.08
C HIS A 159 0.71 -10.71 12.66
N GLU A 160 -0.47 -11.32 12.64
CA GLU A 160 -0.72 -12.67 13.17
C GLU A 160 0.14 -13.73 12.47
N LEU A 161 0.27 -13.63 11.14
CA LEU A 161 1.14 -14.48 10.34
C LEU A 161 2.61 -14.37 10.77
N TYR A 162 3.10 -13.16 10.98
CA TYR A 162 4.46 -12.90 11.46
C TYR A 162 4.69 -13.52 12.83
N GLN A 163 3.75 -13.35 13.76
CA GLN A 163 3.84 -13.93 15.10
C GLN A 163 3.79 -15.46 15.06
N ALA A 164 2.94 -16.06 14.22
CA ALA A 164 2.87 -17.51 14.04
C ALA A 164 4.20 -18.07 13.50
N MET A 165 4.75 -17.46 12.45
CA MET A 165 6.06 -17.88 11.91
C MET A 165 7.19 -17.69 12.92
N LYS A 166 7.16 -16.62 13.70
CA LYS A 166 8.14 -16.33 14.74
C LYS A 166 8.14 -17.41 15.84
N ARG A 167 6.96 -17.82 16.30
CA ARG A 167 6.84 -18.92 17.29
C ARG A 167 7.46 -20.22 16.80
N LEU A 168 7.36 -20.52 15.50
CA LEU A 168 7.80 -21.80 14.93
C LEU A 168 9.25 -21.78 14.45
N HIS A 169 9.75 -20.66 13.96
CA HIS A 169 10.97 -20.62 13.17
C HIS A 169 12.01 -19.58 13.63
N LEU A 170 11.77 -18.84 14.70
CA LEU A 170 12.70 -17.80 15.14
C LEU A 170 14.07 -18.35 15.52
N SER A 171 14.09 -19.43 16.32
CA SER A 171 15.35 -20.01 16.82
C SER A 171 16.26 -20.43 15.67
N GLY A 172 17.45 -19.86 15.61
CA GLY A 172 18.42 -20.08 14.54
C GLY A 172 18.11 -19.39 13.21
N ASN A 173 17.08 -18.54 13.17
CA ASN A 173 16.70 -17.76 11.99
C ASN A 173 16.46 -16.28 12.31
N GLU A 174 16.98 -15.76 13.40
CA GLU A 174 16.71 -14.41 13.91
C GLU A 174 16.92 -13.33 12.83
N ASP A 175 17.93 -13.50 11.97
CA ASP A 175 18.24 -12.60 10.89
C ASP A 175 17.16 -12.54 9.79
N ALA A 176 16.37 -13.62 9.62
CA ALA A 176 15.26 -13.61 8.69
C ALA A 176 14.09 -12.75 9.18
N PHE A 177 13.90 -12.67 10.49
CA PHE A 177 12.85 -11.90 11.17
C PHE A 177 13.25 -10.47 11.51
N ALA A 178 14.49 -10.08 11.20
CA ALA A 178 14.97 -8.75 11.44
C ALA A 178 14.53 -7.76 10.35
N PRO A 179 14.20 -6.50 10.71
CA PRO A 179 13.90 -5.47 9.73
C PRO A 179 15.07 -5.22 8.78
N LYS A 180 14.79 -5.11 7.50
CA LYS A 180 15.76 -4.77 6.45
C LYS A 180 15.46 -3.37 5.90
N VAL A 181 16.48 -2.64 5.50
CA VAL A 181 16.31 -1.32 4.87
C VAL A 181 15.46 -1.46 3.62
N LEU A 182 14.36 -0.69 3.57
CA LEU A 182 13.52 -0.59 2.39
C LEU A 182 13.99 0.58 1.52
N GLN A 183 14.09 0.37 0.23
CA GLN A 183 14.49 1.41 -0.71
C GLN A 183 13.47 1.51 -1.84
N TYR A 184 12.87 2.68 -1.99
CA TYR A 184 11.98 3.01 -3.09
C TYR A 184 12.34 4.39 -3.66
N LYS A 185 12.54 4.46 -4.98
CA LYS A 185 12.86 5.72 -5.67
C LYS A 185 11.57 6.38 -6.17
N ALA A 186 10.97 7.19 -5.31
CA ALA A 186 9.86 8.05 -5.71
C ALA A 186 10.38 9.26 -6.50
N LYS A 187 9.56 9.73 -7.44
CA LYS A 187 9.74 11.03 -8.09
C LYS A 187 8.49 11.85 -7.84
N LYS A 188 8.69 13.09 -7.36
CA LYS A 188 7.59 14.02 -7.18
C LYS A 188 6.80 14.17 -8.48
N GLU A 189 5.50 13.97 -8.40
CA GLU A 189 4.59 14.23 -9.50
C GLU A 189 4.52 15.72 -9.76
N ARG A 190 4.54 16.08 -11.04
CA ARG A 190 4.30 17.47 -11.46
C ARG A 190 2.81 17.65 -11.69
N GLN A 191 2.25 18.71 -11.13
CA GLN A 191 0.89 19.09 -11.51
C GLN A 191 0.83 19.37 -13.00
N ALA A 192 -0.28 18.95 -13.63
CA ALA A 192 -0.53 19.27 -15.02
C ALA A 192 -0.75 20.77 -15.20
N THR A 193 -0.06 21.37 -16.17
CA THR A 193 -0.31 22.75 -16.55
C THR A 193 -1.62 22.87 -17.33
N GLN A 194 -2.24 24.04 -17.30
CA GLN A 194 -3.46 24.30 -18.09
C GLN A 194 -3.23 24.04 -19.59
N ARG A 195 -2.04 24.38 -20.10
CA ARG A 195 -1.65 24.10 -21.49
C ARG A 195 -1.64 22.60 -21.80
N GLN A 196 -1.11 21.77 -20.90
CA GLN A 196 -1.12 20.31 -21.07
C GLN A 196 -2.55 19.76 -21.05
N LYS A 197 -3.37 20.21 -20.11
CA LYS A 197 -4.78 19.80 -20.01
C LYS A 197 -5.56 20.18 -21.28
N GLN A 198 -5.40 21.41 -21.76
CA GLN A 198 -6.06 21.87 -22.97
C GLN A 198 -5.59 21.08 -24.19
N HIS A 199 -4.29 20.86 -24.34
CA HIS A 199 -3.75 20.07 -25.46
C HIS A 199 -4.30 18.65 -25.47
N LEU A 200 -4.35 17.98 -24.32
CA LEU A 200 -4.96 16.65 -24.22
C LEU A 200 -6.43 16.68 -24.59
N HIS A 201 -7.19 17.66 -24.07
CA HIS A 201 -8.61 17.81 -24.42
C HIS A 201 -8.82 17.97 -25.93
N ASP A 202 -8.00 18.77 -26.61
CA ASP A 202 -8.09 19.01 -28.05
C ASP A 202 -7.77 17.71 -28.84
N LEU A 203 -6.74 16.96 -28.43
CA LEU A 203 -6.41 15.65 -29.02
C LEU A 203 -7.54 14.64 -28.85
N LEU A 204 -8.10 14.52 -27.66
CA LEU A 204 -9.21 13.59 -27.40
C LEU A 204 -10.44 13.92 -28.25
N LYS A 205 -10.75 15.21 -28.38
CA LYS A 205 -11.85 15.70 -29.25
C LYS A 205 -11.57 15.39 -30.72
N TYR A 206 -10.36 15.63 -31.19
CA TYR A 206 -9.96 15.37 -32.57
C TYR A 206 -10.04 13.87 -32.93
N HIS A 207 -9.51 13.02 -32.05
CA HIS A 207 -9.49 11.56 -32.25
C HIS A 207 -10.76 10.85 -31.78
N LYS A 208 -11.75 11.56 -31.22
CA LYS A 208 -13.00 11.00 -30.65
C LYS A 208 -12.73 9.89 -29.61
N ILE A 209 -11.74 10.13 -28.74
CA ILE A 209 -11.35 9.21 -27.66
C ILE A 209 -11.97 9.71 -26.35
N GLU A 210 -12.57 8.80 -25.58
CA GLU A 210 -13.01 9.05 -24.21
C GLU A 210 -12.02 8.46 -23.23
N LEU A 211 -11.68 9.22 -22.19
CA LEU A 211 -10.85 8.75 -21.09
C LEU A 211 -11.72 8.29 -19.92
N THR A 212 -11.34 7.21 -19.30
CA THR A 212 -11.95 6.73 -18.05
C THR A 212 -11.54 7.57 -16.82
N VAL A 213 -10.44 8.31 -16.93
CA VAL A 213 -9.92 9.16 -15.85
C VAL A 213 -10.12 10.63 -16.21
N PRO A 214 -10.72 11.45 -15.32
CA PRO A 214 -10.88 12.88 -15.56
C PRO A 214 -9.53 13.58 -15.77
N ILE A 215 -9.43 14.44 -16.80
CA ILE A 215 -8.19 15.20 -17.11
C ILE A 215 -7.72 16.01 -15.90
N ASP A 216 -8.64 16.56 -15.11
CA ASP A 216 -8.31 17.38 -13.95
C ASP A 216 -7.65 16.59 -12.80
N SER A 217 -7.84 15.29 -12.73
CA SER A 217 -7.19 14.40 -11.77
C SER A 217 -5.83 13.89 -12.23
N MET A 218 -5.41 14.19 -13.47
CA MET A 218 -4.16 13.70 -14.05
C MET A 218 -2.98 14.60 -13.68
N SER A 219 -1.84 13.99 -13.34
CA SER A 219 -0.56 14.66 -13.24
C SER A 219 -0.01 15.06 -14.61
N GLY A 220 0.92 16.02 -14.65
CA GLY A 220 1.60 16.41 -15.89
C GLY A 220 2.34 15.25 -16.55
N ASN A 221 2.86 14.31 -15.76
CA ASN A 221 3.53 13.11 -16.27
C ASN A 221 2.54 12.10 -16.87
N GLU A 222 1.32 12.01 -16.36
CA GLU A 222 0.26 11.17 -16.92
C GLU A 222 -0.23 11.75 -18.25
N ILE A 223 -0.47 13.06 -18.30
CA ILE A 223 -0.87 13.74 -19.54
C ILE A 223 0.19 13.53 -20.63
N SER A 224 1.48 13.81 -20.33
CA SER A 224 2.54 13.60 -21.33
C SER A 224 2.58 12.18 -21.87
N ARG A 225 2.39 11.17 -21.04
CA ARG A 225 2.36 9.77 -21.50
C ARG A 225 1.16 9.45 -22.42
N VAL A 226 0.04 10.12 -22.22
CA VAL A 226 -1.14 9.92 -23.07
C VAL A 226 -0.99 10.67 -24.39
N THR A 227 -0.39 11.85 -24.38
CA THR A 227 -0.19 12.68 -25.58
C THR A 227 0.95 12.19 -26.47
N ASP A 228 1.92 11.44 -25.92
CA ASP A 228 3.08 10.90 -26.65
C ASP A 228 2.80 9.54 -27.35
N ARG A 229 1.57 9.03 -27.26
CA ARG A 229 1.10 7.78 -27.89
C ARG A 229 0.23 8.07 -29.10
#